data_9782550b7bfeb17c167a3e8ef74cd069
#
_entry.id   9782550b7bfeb17c167a3e8ef74cd069
#
_cell.length_a   1.000
_cell.length_b   1.000
_cell.length_c   1.000
_cell.angle_alpha   90.00
_cell.angle_beta   90.00
_cell.angle_gamma   90.00
#
_symmetry.space_group_name_H-M   'P 1'
#
loop_
_entity.id
_entity.type
_entity.pdbx_description
1 polymer ?
#
loop_
_entity_poly.entity_id
_entity_poly.type
_entity_poly.pdbx_seq_one_letter_code
_entity_poly.pdbx_strand_id
1 'polypeptide(L)'
;MKYKIEGEPMAVVICELEAGESMITESGSMVWMSPNMEMQTSGGGLGKMFGRMFSGENLFQNIYTPRGGAGMVAFAASFPGSVAAVEITPDKPVIVQKSAFLAGTAGVELSVFFQKKAMAGFFGGEGFIMQKISGRGIAFIELDGHAVEYQLNPGEQLLVDTGNVAMVDHTCTIDVQTVKGVKNALFGGEGLFLTSVTGPGKVTLQTMPLSAFAGALLPYLPQAGSK
;
A
#
# COMPACT_ATOMS: atom_id res chain seq x y z
N MET A 1 4.84 -13.47 -17.68
CA MET A 1 3.54 -13.10 -17.07
C MET A 1 2.81 -12.11 -17.98
N LYS A 2 1.51 -12.29 -18.16
CA LYS A 2 0.59 -11.31 -18.75
C LYS A 2 -0.38 -10.86 -17.66
N TYR A 3 -0.88 -9.64 -17.74
CA TYR A 3 -1.90 -9.16 -16.80
C TYR A 3 -2.91 -8.25 -17.49
N LYS A 4 -4.07 -8.09 -16.85
CA LYS A 4 -5.06 -7.07 -17.18
C LYS A 4 -5.64 -6.48 -15.89
N ILE A 5 -6.00 -5.21 -15.94
CA ILE A 5 -6.69 -4.50 -14.85
C ILE A 5 -8.07 -4.14 -15.35
N GLU A 6 -9.10 -4.50 -14.61
CA GLU A 6 -10.50 -4.32 -14.97
C GLU A 6 -11.32 -3.85 -13.76
N GLY A 7 -12.50 -3.31 -14.01
CA GLY A 7 -13.58 -3.14 -13.01
C GLY A 7 -13.50 -1.86 -12.16
N GLU A 8 -12.87 -0.78 -12.64
CA GLU A 8 -12.93 0.49 -11.89
C GLU A 8 -14.40 0.93 -11.64
N PRO A 9 -14.71 1.44 -10.45
CA PRO A 9 -13.80 1.77 -9.33
C PRO A 9 -13.51 0.61 -8.36
N MET A 10 -13.93 -0.62 -8.65
CA MET A 10 -13.65 -1.83 -7.86
C MET A 10 -12.66 -2.68 -8.64
N ALA A 11 -11.44 -2.19 -8.77
CA ALA A 11 -10.45 -2.74 -9.69
C ALA A 11 -9.96 -4.14 -9.27
N VAL A 12 -9.75 -5.01 -10.26
CA VAL A 12 -9.13 -6.32 -10.11
C VAL A 12 -7.97 -6.47 -11.09
N VAL A 13 -6.87 -7.02 -10.62
CA VAL A 13 -5.73 -7.41 -11.44
C VAL A 13 -5.78 -8.90 -11.67
N ILE A 14 -5.88 -9.33 -12.92
CA ILE A 14 -5.89 -10.73 -13.33
C ILE A 14 -4.53 -11.03 -13.97
N CYS A 15 -3.77 -11.93 -13.36
CA CYS A 15 -2.44 -12.32 -13.79
C CYS A 15 -2.45 -13.73 -14.39
N GLU A 16 -1.95 -13.88 -15.62
CA GLU A 16 -1.68 -15.17 -16.28
C GLU A 16 -0.19 -15.48 -16.14
N LEU A 17 0.12 -16.58 -15.46
CA LEU A 17 1.48 -17.00 -15.13
C LEU A 17 1.86 -18.23 -15.94
N GLU A 18 3.04 -18.19 -16.52
CA GLU A 18 3.68 -19.38 -17.11
C GLU A 18 4.35 -20.23 -16.01
N ALA A 19 4.75 -21.45 -16.36
CA ALA A 19 5.49 -22.32 -15.44
C ALA A 19 6.79 -21.63 -14.95
N GLY A 20 6.99 -21.58 -13.64
CA GLY A 20 8.15 -20.94 -13.00
C GLY A 20 7.96 -19.45 -12.67
N GLU A 21 6.89 -18.82 -13.12
CA GLU A 21 6.52 -17.48 -12.68
C GLU A 21 5.70 -17.54 -11.37
N SER A 22 5.82 -16.51 -10.54
CA SER A 22 5.08 -16.43 -9.27
C SER A 22 4.68 -14.99 -8.98
N MET A 23 3.56 -14.85 -8.26
CA MET A 23 3.09 -13.59 -7.68
C MET A 23 3.21 -13.63 -6.16
N ILE A 24 3.48 -12.48 -5.58
CA ILE A 24 3.49 -12.27 -4.13
C ILE A 24 2.43 -11.26 -3.73
N THR A 25 1.87 -11.41 -2.52
CA THR A 25 1.05 -10.41 -1.84
C THR A 25 1.27 -10.47 -0.34
N GLU A 26 0.99 -9.38 0.38
CA GLU A 26 1.16 -9.38 1.83
C GLU A 26 0.08 -10.19 2.54
N SER A 27 -1.19 -9.94 2.29
CA SER A 27 -2.30 -10.78 2.76
C SER A 27 -3.65 -10.35 2.18
N GLY A 28 -4.53 -11.34 1.94
CA GLY A 28 -5.97 -11.08 1.78
C GLY A 28 -6.45 -10.52 0.43
N SER A 29 -5.59 -10.16 -0.49
CA SER A 29 -5.99 -9.54 -1.77
C SER A 29 -6.37 -10.53 -2.87
N MET A 30 -6.00 -11.83 -2.75
CA MET A 30 -6.38 -12.84 -3.71
C MET A 30 -7.88 -13.16 -3.60
N VAL A 31 -8.60 -13.10 -4.71
CA VAL A 31 -10.05 -13.32 -4.77
C VAL A 31 -10.44 -14.58 -5.54
N TRP A 32 -9.72 -14.97 -6.58
CA TRP A 32 -9.85 -16.27 -7.25
C TRP A 32 -8.55 -16.67 -7.93
N MET A 33 -8.43 -17.95 -8.19
CA MET A 33 -7.30 -18.52 -8.96
C MET A 33 -7.72 -19.81 -9.65
N SER A 34 -6.97 -20.23 -10.68
CA SER A 34 -7.18 -21.53 -11.33
C SER A 34 -6.80 -22.70 -10.39
N PRO A 35 -7.43 -23.88 -10.54
CA PRO A 35 -7.25 -25.00 -9.61
C PRO A 35 -5.81 -25.51 -9.50
N ASN A 36 -4.97 -25.27 -10.51
CA ASN A 36 -3.57 -25.67 -10.52
C ASN A 36 -2.62 -24.65 -9.88
N MET A 37 -3.14 -23.57 -9.30
CA MET A 37 -2.33 -22.63 -8.52
C MET A 37 -2.07 -23.17 -7.12
N GLU A 38 -0.84 -23.10 -6.68
CA GLU A 38 -0.42 -23.40 -5.31
C GLU A 38 -0.14 -22.09 -4.57
N MET A 39 -0.68 -21.96 -3.37
CA MET A 39 -0.38 -20.87 -2.45
C MET A 39 0.56 -21.36 -1.34
N GLN A 40 1.66 -20.70 -1.17
CA GLN A 40 2.59 -20.91 -0.05
C GLN A 40 2.72 -19.62 0.77
N THR A 41 2.58 -19.72 2.08
CA THR A 41 2.84 -18.57 2.97
C THR A 41 4.29 -18.62 3.43
N SER A 42 5.07 -17.64 3.04
CA SER A 42 6.44 -17.47 3.54
C SER A 42 6.40 -16.76 4.90
N GLY A 43 6.36 -17.54 5.96
CA GLY A 43 6.61 -17.10 7.33
C GLY A 43 7.86 -17.83 7.83
N GLY A 44 8.92 -17.13 8.21
CA GLY A 44 10.06 -17.77 8.85
C GLY A 44 9.59 -18.59 10.06
N GLY A 45 10.23 -19.75 10.36
CA GLY A 45 9.87 -20.62 11.48
C GLY A 45 9.65 -19.83 12.78
N LEU A 46 8.85 -20.37 13.69
CA LEU A 46 8.36 -19.70 14.92
C LEU A 46 9.39 -18.78 15.63
N GLY A 47 10.67 -19.16 15.66
CA GLY A 47 11.72 -18.33 16.29
C GLY A 47 12.15 -17.09 15.49
N LYS A 48 12.06 -17.12 14.14
CA LYS A 48 12.33 -15.96 13.28
C LYS A 48 11.14 -15.01 13.19
N MET A 49 9.94 -15.53 13.42
CA MET A 49 8.68 -14.80 13.44
C MET A 49 8.64 -13.74 14.55
N PHE A 50 9.06 -14.10 15.76
CA PHE A 50 9.12 -13.17 16.90
C PHE A 50 10.13 -12.02 16.69
N GLY A 51 11.28 -12.29 16.11
CA GLY A 51 12.29 -11.25 15.83
C GLY A 51 11.80 -10.21 14.80
N ARG A 52 11.12 -10.65 13.73
CA ARG A 52 10.57 -9.80 12.68
C ARG A 52 9.35 -8.98 13.15
N MET A 53 8.56 -9.53 14.07
CA MET A 53 7.41 -8.83 14.67
C MET A 53 7.82 -7.55 15.42
N PHE A 54 9.03 -7.54 16.01
CA PHE A 54 9.56 -6.37 16.70
C PHE A 54 10.26 -5.37 15.78
N SER A 55 10.70 -5.78 14.58
CA SER A 55 11.35 -4.90 13.60
C SER A 55 10.36 -4.17 12.67
N GLY A 56 9.06 -4.50 12.72
CA GLY A 56 8.04 -3.91 11.82
C GLY A 56 8.14 -4.43 10.37
N GLU A 57 8.96 -5.46 10.13
CA GLU A 57 9.02 -6.13 8.83
C GLU A 57 7.79 -7.02 8.63
N ASN A 58 7.28 -7.07 7.38
CA ASN A 58 6.15 -7.92 7.06
C ASN A 58 6.45 -9.38 7.30
N LEU A 59 5.59 -9.98 8.11
CA LEU A 59 5.77 -11.34 8.61
C LEU A 59 5.32 -12.40 7.63
N PHE A 60 4.37 -12.08 6.78
CA PHE A 60 3.71 -13.05 5.93
C PHE A 60 3.54 -12.50 4.52
N GLN A 61 4.18 -13.16 3.57
CA GLN A 61 3.89 -13.03 2.16
C GLN A 61 3.28 -14.33 1.66
N ASN A 62 2.18 -14.23 0.93
CA ASN A 62 1.65 -15.35 0.18
C ASN A 62 2.27 -15.35 -1.21
N ILE A 63 2.77 -16.51 -1.63
CA ILE A 63 3.37 -16.75 -2.93
C ILE A 63 2.44 -17.67 -3.71
N TYR A 64 2.06 -17.26 -4.91
CA TYR A 64 1.17 -18.00 -5.80
C TYR A 64 1.95 -18.47 -7.02
N THR A 65 2.01 -19.80 -7.23
CA THR A 65 2.79 -20.43 -8.31
C THR A 65 1.96 -21.48 -9.03
N PRO A 66 1.89 -21.49 -10.37
CA PRO A 66 1.19 -22.54 -11.10
C PRO A 66 1.96 -23.86 -11.09
N ARG A 67 1.23 -24.99 -11.01
CA ARG A 67 1.77 -26.35 -11.07
C ARG A 67 1.32 -27.06 -12.36
N GLY A 68 2.27 -27.72 -13.04
CA GLY A 68 1.96 -28.54 -14.21
C GLY A 68 1.54 -27.79 -15.47
N GLY A 69 1.83 -26.48 -15.55
CA GLY A 69 1.52 -25.65 -16.72
C GLY A 69 1.24 -24.21 -16.35
N ALA A 70 0.64 -23.45 -17.26
CA ALA A 70 0.22 -22.08 -17.00
C ALA A 70 -0.97 -22.04 -16.02
N GLY A 71 -1.08 -20.96 -15.25
CA GLY A 71 -2.16 -20.74 -14.28
C GLY A 71 -2.57 -19.27 -14.20
N MET A 72 -3.69 -19.00 -13.57
CA MET A 72 -4.23 -17.65 -13.40
C MET A 72 -4.53 -17.37 -11.93
N VAL A 73 -4.20 -16.14 -11.48
CA VAL A 73 -4.57 -15.65 -10.15
C VAL A 73 -5.05 -14.20 -10.26
N ALA A 74 -6.06 -13.84 -9.49
CA ALA A 74 -6.63 -12.51 -9.46
C ALA A 74 -6.56 -11.88 -8.06
N PHE A 75 -6.21 -10.60 -8.04
CA PHE A 75 -6.08 -9.76 -6.84
C PHE A 75 -7.01 -8.56 -6.97
N ALA A 76 -7.92 -8.37 -6.03
CA ALA A 76 -8.87 -7.25 -6.07
C ALA A 76 -8.47 -6.16 -5.08
N ALA A 77 -8.70 -4.91 -5.48
CA ALA A 77 -8.60 -3.77 -4.60
C ALA A 77 -9.55 -3.93 -3.41
N SER A 78 -9.10 -3.54 -2.23
CA SER A 78 -9.88 -3.66 -0.99
C SER A 78 -10.89 -2.54 -0.82
N PHE A 79 -10.71 -1.43 -1.55
CA PHE A 79 -11.53 -0.23 -1.49
C PHE A 79 -11.78 0.35 -2.88
N PRO A 80 -12.90 1.10 -3.09
CA PRO A 80 -13.15 1.77 -4.37
C PRO A 80 -12.04 2.73 -4.75
N GLY A 81 -11.52 2.53 -5.98
CA GLY A 81 -10.40 3.29 -6.50
C GLY A 81 -9.88 2.70 -7.79
N SER A 82 -8.59 2.81 -8.00
CA SER A 82 -7.90 2.28 -9.16
C SER A 82 -6.68 1.44 -8.75
N VAL A 83 -6.10 0.73 -9.70
CA VAL A 83 -4.85 0.01 -9.51
C VAL A 83 -3.83 0.47 -10.55
N ALA A 84 -2.66 0.91 -10.09
CA ALA A 84 -1.53 1.24 -10.94
C ALA A 84 -0.56 0.05 -11.06
N ALA A 85 -0.17 -0.30 -12.27
CA ALA A 85 0.94 -1.23 -12.52
C ALA A 85 2.24 -0.42 -12.61
N VAL A 86 3.18 -0.69 -11.71
CA VAL A 86 4.46 0.02 -11.60
C VAL A 86 5.60 -0.92 -11.92
N GLU A 87 6.40 -0.59 -12.92
CA GLU A 87 7.63 -1.31 -13.21
C GLU A 87 8.70 -0.96 -12.17
N ILE A 88 9.23 -1.98 -11.49
CA ILE A 88 10.29 -1.86 -10.49
C ILE A 88 11.60 -2.31 -11.10
N THR A 89 12.61 -1.44 -11.03
CA THR A 89 13.99 -1.75 -11.41
C THR A 89 14.93 -1.36 -10.27
N PRO A 90 16.17 -1.90 -10.22
CA PRO A 90 17.10 -1.62 -9.12
C PRO A 90 17.42 -0.12 -8.95
N ASP A 91 17.36 0.64 -10.04
CA ASP A 91 17.60 2.08 -10.08
C ASP A 91 16.34 2.94 -9.89
N LYS A 92 15.15 2.32 -9.93
CA LYS A 92 13.85 3.00 -9.78
C LYS A 92 12.95 2.28 -8.78
N PRO A 93 13.34 2.18 -7.51
CA PRO A 93 12.42 1.77 -6.47
C PRO A 93 11.36 2.85 -6.23
N VAL A 94 10.21 2.46 -5.69
CA VAL A 94 9.15 3.41 -5.30
C VAL A 94 8.85 3.29 -3.81
N ILE A 95 8.31 4.35 -3.24
CA ILE A 95 7.89 4.39 -1.84
C ILE A 95 6.38 4.54 -1.82
N VAL A 96 5.68 3.58 -1.21
CA VAL A 96 4.21 3.53 -1.18
C VAL A 96 3.71 3.48 0.26
N GLN A 97 2.48 3.91 0.50
CA GLN A 97 1.80 3.61 1.75
C GLN A 97 1.66 2.09 1.90
N LYS A 98 1.89 1.55 3.11
CA LYS A 98 1.89 0.10 3.36
C LYS A 98 0.62 -0.59 2.83
N SER A 99 -0.55 0.00 3.05
CA SER A 99 -1.83 -0.54 2.58
C SER A 99 -2.02 -0.50 1.06
N ALA A 100 -1.18 0.24 0.34
CA ALA A 100 -1.32 0.39 -1.11
C ALA A 100 -0.71 -0.78 -1.92
N PHE A 101 0.16 -1.62 -1.33
CA PHE A 101 0.70 -2.77 -2.04
C PHE A 101 -0.34 -3.88 -2.17
N LEU A 102 -0.84 -4.10 -3.39
CA LEU A 102 -1.82 -5.13 -3.70
C LEU A 102 -1.17 -6.48 -3.99
N ALA A 103 -0.27 -6.51 -4.96
CA ALA A 103 0.47 -7.70 -5.37
C ALA A 103 1.72 -7.31 -6.18
N GLY A 104 2.64 -8.27 -6.40
CA GLY A 104 3.79 -8.06 -7.27
C GLY A 104 4.35 -9.38 -7.79
N THR A 105 5.22 -9.31 -8.80
CA THR A 105 6.00 -10.47 -9.24
C THR A 105 7.02 -10.86 -8.17
N ALA A 106 7.45 -12.12 -8.13
CA ALA A 106 8.34 -12.65 -7.10
C ALA A 106 9.73 -11.99 -7.00
N GLY A 107 10.14 -11.20 -8.00
CA GLY A 107 11.38 -10.41 -7.95
C GLY A 107 11.26 -9.05 -7.26
N VAL A 108 10.07 -8.71 -6.77
CA VAL A 108 9.81 -7.48 -6.00
C VAL A 108 10.05 -7.73 -4.52
N GLU A 109 10.70 -6.77 -3.86
CA GLU A 109 11.06 -6.83 -2.45
C GLU A 109 10.42 -5.65 -1.71
N LEU A 110 9.87 -5.92 -0.52
CA LEU A 110 9.22 -4.94 0.34
C LEU A 110 10.04 -4.72 1.61
N SER A 111 10.24 -3.46 1.97
CA SER A 111 10.89 -3.08 3.23
C SER A 111 10.28 -1.83 3.81
N VAL A 112 10.30 -1.69 5.14
CA VAL A 112 9.84 -0.46 5.81
C VAL A 112 10.82 0.68 5.46
N PHE A 113 10.28 1.75 4.88
CA PHE A 113 11.02 2.97 4.58
C PHE A 113 10.89 3.99 5.72
N PHE A 114 9.67 4.18 6.22
CA PHE A 114 9.35 5.16 7.25
C PHE A 114 8.17 4.67 8.10
N GLN A 115 8.24 4.85 9.41
CA GLN A 115 7.14 4.52 10.33
C GLN A 115 6.97 5.60 11.39
N LYS A 116 5.73 6.03 11.63
CA LYS A 116 5.37 6.96 12.71
C LYS A 116 4.27 6.35 13.59
N LYS A 117 4.68 5.65 14.65
CA LYS A 117 3.79 4.93 15.59
C LYS A 117 2.82 5.85 16.35
N ALA A 118 3.19 7.12 16.55
CA ALA A 118 2.32 8.13 17.21
C ALA A 118 0.98 8.33 16.50
N MET A 119 0.83 7.83 15.27
CA MET A 119 -0.39 7.93 14.45
C MET A 119 -1.26 6.66 14.48
N ALA A 120 -0.99 5.74 15.40
CA ALA A 120 -1.67 4.44 15.48
C ALA A 120 -3.20 4.52 15.55
N GLY A 121 -3.75 5.52 16.24
CA GLY A 121 -5.20 5.74 16.33
C GLY A 121 -5.89 6.10 15.01
N PHE A 122 -5.13 6.58 14.00
CA PHE A 122 -5.65 7.04 12.70
C PHE A 122 -5.39 6.04 11.57
N PHE A 123 -4.38 5.18 11.71
CA PHE A 123 -3.92 4.27 10.66
C PHE A 123 -3.86 2.81 11.14
N GLY A 124 -4.89 2.37 11.89
CA GLY A 124 -5.09 0.95 12.17
C GLY A 124 -4.12 0.32 13.19
N GLY A 125 -3.71 1.04 14.23
CA GLY A 125 -2.91 0.49 15.36
C GLY A 125 -1.40 0.41 15.10
N GLU A 126 -0.94 0.25 13.87
CA GLU A 126 0.49 0.22 13.50
C GLU A 126 1.08 1.62 13.27
N GLY A 127 0.23 2.63 13.09
CA GLY A 127 0.60 3.98 12.70
C GLY A 127 0.76 4.14 11.19
N PHE A 128 1.25 5.31 10.77
CA PHE A 128 1.53 5.59 9.38
C PHE A 128 2.85 4.93 8.96
N ILE A 129 2.78 4.09 7.96
CA ILE A 129 3.93 3.32 7.44
C ILE A 129 4.04 3.55 5.93
N MET A 130 5.22 3.94 5.49
CA MET A 130 5.62 3.93 4.08
C MET A 130 6.59 2.77 3.86
N GLN A 131 6.38 2.02 2.79
CA GLN A 131 7.22 0.90 2.37
C GLN A 131 8.00 1.27 1.11
N LYS A 132 9.22 0.81 1.04
CA LYS A 132 10.02 0.83 -0.18
C LYS A 132 9.78 -0.47 -0.94
N ILE A 133 9.40 -0.34 -2.21
CA ILE A 133 9.32 -1.44 -3.17
C ILE A 133 10.56 -1.38 -4.05
N SER A 134 11.36 -2.42 -4.04
CA SER A 134 12.65 -2.53 -4.74
C SER A 134 12.77 -3.88 -5.45
N GLY A 135 13.95 -4.18 -6.00
CA GLY A 135 14.18 -5.40 -6.78
C GLY A 135 13.90 -5.23 -8.28
N ARG A 136 13.31 -6.23 -8.91
CA ARG A 136 12.98 -6.20 -10.35
C ARG A 136 11.67 -6.91 -10.62
N GLY A 137 10.73 -6.21 -11.27
CA GLY A 137 9.45 -6.81 -11.64
C GLY A 137 8.35 -5.78 -11.81
N ILE A 138 7.11 -6.22 -11.60
CA ILE A 138 5.93 -5.36 -11.63
C ILE A 138 5.28 -5.41 -10.24
N ALA A 139 4.99 -4.24 -9.68
CA ALA A 139 4.17 -4.08 -8.50
C ALA A 139 2.80 -3.49 -8.89
N PHE A 140 1.73 -4.01 -8.31
CA PHE A 140 0.38 -3.48 -8.44
C PHE A 140 0.04 -2.70 -7.18
N ILE A 141 -0.28 -1.42 -7.35
CA ILE A 141 -0.51 -0.47 -6.28
C ILE A 141 -1.98 -0.06 -6.28
N GLU A 142 -2.65 -0.31 -5.18
CA GLU A 142 -4.03 0.12 -4.93
C GLU A 142 -4.04 1.61 -4.56
N LEU A 143 -4.95 2.38 -5.16
CA LEU A 143 -5.11 3.82 -4.98
C LEU A 143 -6.57 4.10 -4.61
N ASP A 144 -6.79 4.56 -3.39
CA ASP A 144 -8.13 4.77 -2.84
C ASP A 144 -8.81 6.03 -3.43
N GLY A 145 -9.98 5.85 -4.04
CA GLY A 145 -10.69 6.91 -4.74
C GLY A 145 -10.04 7.26 -6.08
N HIS A 146 -9.82 8.55 -6.34
CA HIS A 146 -9.18 9.03 -7.58
C HIS A 146 -7.70 9.34 -7.35
N ALA A 147 -6.85 8.89 -8.26
CA ALA A 147 -5.42 9.16 -8.23
C ALA A 147 -5.10 10.50 -8.90
N VAL A 148 -4.27 11.32 -8.24
CA VAL A 148 -3.77 12.60 -8.78
C VAL A 148 -2.25 12.60 -8.71
N GLU A 149 -1.59 12.92 -9.81
CA GLU A 149 -0.13 12.93 -9.89
C GLU A 149 0.42 14.34 -9.99
N TYR A 150 1.51 14.61 -9.26
CA TYR A 150 2.30 15.83 -9.35
C TYR A 150 3.76 15.49 -9.63
N GLN A 151 4.38 16.25 -10.50
CA GLN A 151 5.82 16.21 -10.72
C GLN A 151 6.45 17.39 -9.98
N LEU A 152 7.24 17.09 -8.95
CA LEU A 152 7.94 18.12 -8.16
C LEU A 152 9.35 18.35 -8.71
N ASN A 153 9.72 19.61 -8.84
CA ASN A 153 11.08 20.03 -9.18
C ASN A 153 12.02 19.91 -7.95
N PRO A 154 13.36 19.96 -8.12
CA PRO A 154 14.29 19.99 -6.99
C PRO A 154 13.97 21.11 -6.00
N GLY A 155 13.73 20.77 -4.72
CA GLY A 155 13.38 21.70 -3.66
C GLY A 155 11.92 22.16 -3.64
N GLU A 156 11.13 21.82 -4.65
CA GLU A 156 9.68 22.06 -4.64
C GLU A 156 9.02 21.20 -3.60
N GLN A 157 8.08 21.77 -2.85
CA GLN A 157 7.46 21.13 -1.70
C GLN A 157 5.93 21.11 -1.83
N LEU A 158 5.33 19.98 -1.49
CA LEU A 158 3.90 19.80 -1.39
C LEU A 158 3.53 19.37 0.03
N LEU A 159 2.58 20.06 0.65
CA LEU A 159 1.99 19.67 1.93
C LEU A 159 0.70 18.91 1.68
N VAL A 160 0.59 17.71 2.24
CA VAL A 160 -0.52 16.78 1.99
C VAL A 160 -1.05 16.26 3.32
N ASP A 161 -2.36 16.11 3.47
CA ASP A 161 -2.90 15.28 4.56
C ASP A 161 -2.29 13.88 4.44
N THR A 162 -1.74 13.40 5.55
CA THR A 162 -0.86 12.22 5.56
C THR A 162 -1.52 11.00 4.93
N GLY A 163 -2.83 10.78 5.12
CA GLY A 163 -3.57 9.66 4.53
C GLY A 163 -3.69 9.72 3.00
N ASN A 164 -3.55 10.91 2.42
CA ASN A 164 -3.70 11.11 0.98
C ASN A 164 -2.41 10.86 0.18
N VAL A 165 -1.27 10.61 0.82
CA VAL A 165 -0.03 10.22 0.13
C VAL A 165 -0.07 8.73 -0.15
N ALA A 166 -0.25 8.34 -1.41
CA ALA A 166 -0.27 6.94 -1.81
C ALA A 166 1.11 6.42 -2.23
N MET A 167 1.80 7.15 -3.11
CA MET A 167 3.09 6.75 -3.66
C MET A 167 3.97 7.96 -3.96
N VAL A 168 5.28 7.81 -3.79
CA VAL A 168 6.28 8.80 -4.20
C VAL A 168 7.50 8.13 -4.82
N ASP A 169 8.18 8.82 -5.71
CA ASP A 169 9.48 8.40 -6.24
C ASP A 169 10.52 8.37 -5.11
N HIS A 170 11.47 7.45 -5.20
CA HIS A 170 12.55 7.31 -4.22
C HIS A 170 13.48 8.54 -4.13
N THR A 171 13.43 9.43 -5.10
CA THR A 171 14.18 10.69 -5.14
C THR A 171 13.55 11.80 -4.31
N CYS A 172 12.27 11.63 -3.93
CA CYS A 172 11.58 12.55 -3.02
C CYS A 172 11.99 12.30 -1.57
N THR A 173 11.97 13.36 -0.77
CA THR A 173 12.07 13.25 0.70
C THR A 173 10.70 13.45 1.34
N ILE A 174 10.44 12.71 2.42
CA ILE A 174 9.17 12.72 3.15
C ILE A 174 9.44 13.12 4.59
N ASP A 175 8.69 14.11 5.10
CA ASP A 175 8.67 14.45 6.53
C ASP A 175 7.21 14.61 7.00
N VAL A 176 6.89 14.02 8.15
CA VAL A 176 5.53 14.05 8.71
C VAL A 176 5.52 14.93 9.94
N GLN A 177 4.73 16.00 9.88
CA GLN A 177 4.61 17.01 10.89
C GLN A 177 3.23 16.96 11.56
N THR A 178 3.19 17.20 12.87
CA THR A 178 1.94 17.41 13.60
C THR A 178 1.45 18.84 13.38
N VAL A 179 0.19 19.01 13.00
CA VAL A 179 -0.41 20.34 12.87
C VAL A 179 -0.44 21.02 14.23
N LYS A 180 0.21 22.19 14.34
CA LYS A 180 0.25 22.97 15.59
C LYS A 180 -1.08 23.66 15.82
N GLY A 181 -1.68 23.41 16.98
CA GLY A 181 -2.89 24.08 17.47
C GLY A 181 -4.08 23.12 17.60
N VAL A 182 -4.42 22.77 18.84
CA VAL A 182 -5.54 21.88 19.18
C VAL A 182 -6.88 22.36 18.60
N LYS A 183 -7.10 23.67 18.47
CA LYS A 183 -8.30 24.23 17.85
C LYS A 183 -8.38 23.95 16.35
N ASN A 184 -7.27 24.05 15.63
CA ASN A 184 -7.24 23.78 14.19
C ASN A 184 -7.44 22.28 13.91
N ALA A 185 -6.87 21.42 14.74
CA ALA A 185 -7.00 19.96 14.61
C ALA A 185 -8.42 19.46 14.97
N LEU A 186 -9.09 20.08 15.99
CA LEU A 186 -10.41 19.63 16.45
C LEU A 186 -11.58 20.27 15.69
N PHE A 187 -11.41 21.46 15.16
CA PHE A 187 -12.51 22.23 14.53
C PHE A 187 -12.29 22.52 13.05
N GLY A 188 -11.08 22.31 12.53
CA GLY A 188 -10.77 22.55 11.11
C GLY A 188 -11.20 21.44 10.17
N GLY A 189 -11.54 20.25 10.68
CA GLY A 189 -11.87 19.09 9.84
C GLY A 189 -10.68 18.51 9.05
N GLU A 190 -9.49 19.12 9.17
CA GLU A 190 -8.26 18.69 8.55
C GLU A 190 -7.55 17.63 9.42
N GLY A 191 -6.78 16.75 8.81
CA GLY A 191 -6.01 15.74 9.52
C GLY A 191 -5.05 16.32 10.57
N LEU A 192 -4.81 15.59 11.64
CA LEU A 192 -3.85 16.00 12.70
C LEU A 192 -2.39 16.04 12.23
N PHE A 193 -2.10 15.44 11.08
CA PHE A 193 -0.77 15.23 10.55
C PHE A 193 -0.69 15.63 9.07
N LEU A 194 0.31 16.44 8.75
CA LEU A 194 0.64 16.79 7.38
C LEU A 194 1.96 16.13 6.98
N THR A 195 1.97 15.56 5.79
CA THR A 195 3.18 15.06 5.16
C THR A 195 3.70 16.13 4.21
N SER A 196 4.94 16.55 4.44
CA SER A 196 5.70 17.37 3.49
C SER A 196 6.46 16.43 2.57
N VAL A 197 6.17 16.52 1.28
CA VAL A 197 6.92 15.82 0.23
C VAL A 197 7.74 16.84 -0.53
N THR A 198 9.05 16.62 -0.61
CA THR A 198 9.97 17.51 -1.31
C THR A 198 10.61 16.77 -2.48
N GLY A 199 10.53 17.35 -3.68
CA GLY A 199 11.15 16.85 -4.91
C GLY A 199 12.69 16.94 -4.93
N PRO A 200 13.32 16.33 -5.94
CA PRO A 200 12.73 16.02 -7.24
C PRO A 200 12.03 14.67 -7.29
N GLY A 201 10.92 14.58 -8.03
CA GLY A 201 10.26 13.30 -8.32
C GLY A 201 8.75 13.40 -8.43
N LYS A 202 8.13 12.28 -8.77
CA LYS A 202 6.68 12.16 -8.90
C LYS A 202 6.05 11.81 -7.54
N VAL A 203 4.91 12.44 -7.27
CA VAL A 203 4.04 12.16 -6.11
C VAL A 203 2.68 11.76 -6.64
N THR A 204 2.17 10.62 -6.20
CA THR A 204 0.81 10.16 -6.47
C THR A 204 -0.01 10.27 -5.19
N LEU A 205 -1.08 11.03 -5.27
CA LEU A 205 -2.05 11.23 -4.20
C LEU A 205 -3.32 10.43 -4.47
N GLN A 206 -4.04 10.10 -3.40
CA GLN A 206 -5.36 9.46 -3.42
C GLN A 206 -6.38 10.35 -2.74
N THR A 207 -7.62 10.41 -3.30
CA THR A 207 -8.61 11.39 -2.85
C THR A 207 -9.48 10.91 -1.71
N MET A 208 -9.58 9.59 -1.48
CA MET A 208 -10.42 9.02 -0.42
C MET A 208 -9.72 7.86 0.28
N PRO A 209 -8.67 8.10 1.08
CA PRO A 209 -8.01 7.03 1.82
C PRO A 209 -9.01 6.33 2.76
N LEU A 210 -8.88 5.02 2.93
CA LEU A 210 -9.77 4.21 3.77
C LEU A 210 -9.91 4.77 5.19
N SER A 211 -8.86 5.36 5.75
CA SER A 211 -8.89 6.02 7.06
C SER A 211 -9.85 7.21 7.12
N ALA A 212 -9.87 8.04 6.07
CA ALA A 212 -10.80 9.17 5.97
C ALA A 212 -12.25 8.71 5.81
N PHE A 213 -12.47 7.69 4.98
CA PHE A 213 -13.79 7.08 4.81
C PHE A 213 -14.30 6.46 6.13
N ALA A 214 -13.47 5.69 6.82
CA ALA A 214 -13.82 5.13 8.12
C ALA A 214 -14.17 6.22 9.14
N GLY A 215 -13.38 7.30 9.19
CA GLY A 215 -13.65 8.48 10.03
C GLY A 215 -15.01 9.14 9.72
N ALA A 216 -15.35 9.25 8.43
CA ALA A 216 -16.63 9.82 7.99
C ALA A 216 -17.84 8.94 8.38
N LEU A 217 -17.66 7.63 8.50
CA LEU A 217 -18.71 6.70 8.90
C LEU A 217 -18.92 6.63 10.43
N LEU A 218 -17.90 6.87 11.23
CA LEU A 218 -17.97 6.73 12.70
C LEU A 218 -19.17 7.42 13.35
N PRO A 219 -19.59 8.66 12.98
CA PRO A 219 -20.74 9.32 13.57
C PRO A 219 -22.09 8.63 13.29
N TYR A 220 -22.16 7.80 12.27
CA TYR A 220 -23.37 7.10 11.83
C TYR A 220 -23.47 5.65 12.35
N LEU A 221 -22.40 5.15 12.95
CA LEU A 221 -22.39 3.79 13.52
C LEU A 221 -23.04 3.80 14.91
N PRO A 222 -23.82 2.75 15.27
CA PRO A 222 -24.33 2.59 16.62
C PRO A 222 -23.15 2.59 17.62
N GLN A 223 -23.21 3.47 18.62
CA GLN A 223 -22.21 3.41 19.69
C GLN A 223 -22.39 2.07 20.42
N ALA A 224 -21.31 1.29 20.49
CA ALA A 224 -21.29 0.09 21.31
C ALA A 224 -21.64 0.52 22.74
N GLY A 225 -22.83 0.13 23.22
CA GLY A 225 -23.33 0.52 24.52
C GLY A 225 -22.31 0.13 25.58
N SER A 226 -21.88 1.10 26.37
CA SER A 226 -21.15 0.87 27.61
C SER A 226 -22.07 0.07 28.53
N LYS A 227 -21.83 -1.24 28.62
CA LYS A 227 -22.34 -2.05 29.73
C LYS A 227 -21.45 -1.89 30.93
#